data_d3c0932c0dacce4661a42729c41405f1
#
_entry.id   d3c0932c0dacce4661a42729c41405f1
#
_cell.length_a   1.000
_cell.length_b   1.000
_cell.length_c   1.000
_cell.angle_alpha   90.00
_cell.angle_beta   90.00
_cell.angle_gamma   90.00
#
_symmetry.space_group_name_H-M   'P 1'
#
loop_
_entity.id
_entity.type
_entity.pdbx_description
1 polymer ?
#
loop_
_entity_poly.entity_id
_entity_poly.type
_entity_poly.pdbx_seq_one_letter_code
_entity_poly.pdbx_strand_id
1 'polypeptide(L)'
;IEIYAKAPNRMIYAEGYRFDTAGNFIGVAGYEFGEWGKQLVWAMYRLHFGDFAGLTSKWLYFVLGVMLTMLCVSGMEIWLSKKAHPPLASRLWYSTVWGSVGALALTAVADMFFTGSLIAVFWCLMLFNTGITVGVKSLTKPIWLLISGLSVMVLLIAYAAVHQSATLSVASLQLNIPMVVYVVWSVYRANTLIKRAKNAETQIETDASNSAPQSAQEKRVNA
;
A
#
# COMPACT_ATOMS: atom_id res chain seq x y z
N ILE A 1 -6.94 -14.25 -38.70
CA ILE A 1 -5.90 -14.47 -37.71
C ILE A 1 -5.14 -13.15 -37.52
N GLU A 2 -4.90 -12.75 -36.29
CA GLU A 2 -4.13 -11.56 -35.97
C GLU A 2 -2.87 -11.99 -35.17
N ILE A 3 -1.70 -11.59 -35.62
CA ILE A 3 -0.41 -11.92 -35.00
C ILE A 3 0.25 -10.62 -34.54
N TYR A 4 0.59 -10.56 -33.26
CA TYR A 4 1.25 -9.41 -32.65
C TYR A 4 2.76 -9.62 -32.63
N ALA A 5 3.50 -8.75 -33.34
CA ALA A 5 4.95 -8.73 -33.30
C ALA A 5 5.44 -7.56 -32.43
N LYS A 6 6.27 -7.86 -31.43
CA LYS A 6 6.88 -6.81 -30.59
C LYS A 6 7.77 -5.90 -31.44
N ALA A 7 7.59 -4.59 -31.27
CA ALA A 7 8.47 -3.57 -31.88
C ALA A 7 9.63 -3.26 -30.91
N PRO A 8 10.83 -3.84 -31.08
CA PRO A 8 11.97 -3.57 -30.20
C PRO A 8 12.42 -2.13 -30.39
N ASN A 9 12.83 -1.50 -29.28
CA ASN A 9 13.37 -0.12 -29.27
C ASN A 9 12.40 0.99 -29.69
N ARG A 10 11.09 0.74 -29.66
CA ARG A 10 10.06 1.77 -29.89
C ARG A 10 9.12 1.87 -28.71
N MET A 11 8.49 3.04 -28.53
CA MET A 11 7.50 3.26 -27.47
C MET A 11 6.19 2.47 -27.68
N ILE A 12 5.97 1.94 -28.89
CA ILE A 12 4.81 1.11 -29.25
C ILE A 12 5.07 -0.33 -28.80
N TYR A 13 4.10 -0.95 -28.14
CA TYR A 13 4.26 -2.29 -27.57
C TYR A 13 4.41 -3.37 -28.65
N ALA A 14 3.52 -3.38 -29.63
CA ALA A 14 3.51 -4.35 -30.73
C ALA A 14 2.76 -3.79 -31.94
N GLU A 15 3.06 -4.30 -33.13
CA GLU A 15 2.25 -4.12 -34.33
C GLU A 15 1.42 -5.39 -34.59
N GLY A 16 0.17 -5.22 -34.99
CA GLY A 16 -0.74 -6.31 -35.33
C GLY A 16 -0.75 -6.57 -36.84
N TYR A 17 -0.41 -7.79 -37.23
CA TYR A 17 -0.47 -8.27 -38.62
C TYR A 17 -1.70 -9.15 -38.82
N ARG A 18 -2.54 -8.80 -39.77
CA ARG A 18 -3.80 -9.52 -40.06
C ARG A 18 -3.67 -10.42 -41.25
N PHE A 19 -4.14 -11.66 -41.09
CA PHE A 19 -4.14 -12.69 -42.11
C PHE A 19 -5.56 -13.25 -42.23
N ASP A 20 -5.94 -13.70 -43.45
CA ASP A 20 -7.19 -14.45 -43.69
C ASP A 20 -7.08 -15.88 -43.14
N THR A 21 -8.14 -16.66 -43.31
CA THR A 21 -8.19 -18.06 -42.90
C THR A 21 -7.29 -18.96 -43.76
N ALA A 22 -6.91 -18.51 -44.96
CA ALA A 22 -6.02 -19.19 -45.88
C ALA A 22 -4.52 -18.81 -45.65
N GLY A 23 -4.23 -17.87 -44.70
CA GLY A 23 -2.88 -17.40 -44.38
C GLY A 23 -2.40 -16.25 -45.24
N ASN A 24 -3.23 -15.65 -46.09
CA ASN A 24 -2.82 -14.51 -46.90
C ASN A 24 -2.82 -13.24 -46.03
N PHE A 25 -1.82 -12.39 -46.24
CA PHE A 25 -1.73 -11.13 -45.54
C PHE A 25 -2.79 -10.12 -45.98
N ILE A 26 -3.61 -9.64 -45.04
CA ILE A 26 -4.68 -8.67 -45.28
C ILE A 26 -4.17 -7.23 -45.05
N GLY A 27 -3.36 -7.02 -44.02
CA GLY A 27 -2.88 -5.70 -43.67
C GLY A 27 -2.35 -5.63 -42.25
N VAL A 28 -1.95 -4.42 -41.82
CA VAL A 28 -1.47 -4.12 -40.47
C VAL A 28 -2.55 -3.40 -39.66
N ALA A 29 -2.54 -3.56 -38.36
CA ALA A 29 -3.46 -2.86 -37.45
C ALA A 29 -3.18 -1.35 -37.37
N GLY A 30 -1.95 -0.93 -37.74
CA GLY A 30 -1.54 0.46 -37.83
C GLY A 30 -1.19 1.07 -36.47
N TYR A 31 -0.68 0.29 -35.54
CA TYR A 31 -0.21 0.79 -34.24
C TYR A 31 1.15 1.47 -34.37
N GLU A 32 2.01 1.01 -35.26
CA GLU A 32 3.35 1.57 -35.49
C GLU A 32 3.37 2.66 -36.57
N PHE A 33 2.62 2.47 -37.66
CA PHE A 33 2.63 3.32 -38.85
C PHE A 33 1.27 3.95 -39.18
N GLY A 34 0.26 3.78 -38.28
CA GLY A 34 -1.07 4.33 -38.47
C GLY A 34 -1.22 5.76 -37.95
N GLU A 35 -2.46 6.20 -37.78
CA GLU A 35 -2.78 7.50 -37.22
C GLU A 35 -2.13 7.71 -35.85
N TRP A 36 -1.59 8.91 -35.62
CA TRP A 36 -0.86 9.24 -34.41
C TRP A 36 -1.66 8.99 -33.11
N GLY A 37 -3.00 9.08 -33.16
CA GLY A 37 -3.87 8.76 -32.04
C GLY A 37 -3.77 7.30 -31.60
N LYS A 38 -3.70 6.36 -32.55
CA LYS A 38 -3.48 4.93 -32.26
C LYS A 38 -2.08 4.70 -31.67
N GLN A 39 -1.07 5.36 -32.26
CA GLN A 39 0.31 5.29 -31.75
C GLN A 39 0.39 5.80 -30.29
N LEU A 40 -0.30 6.91 -29.97
CA LEU A 40 -0.34 7.48 -28.64
C LEU A 40 -0.96 6.50 -27.63
N VAL A 41 -2.11 5.91 -27.94
CA VAL A 41 -2.78 4.93 -27.04
C VAL A 41 -1.86 3.75 -26.75
N TRP A 42 -1.20 3.20 -27.74
CA TRP A 42 -0.27 2.07 -27.56
C TRP A 42 1.04 2.46 -26.86
N ALA A 43 1.54 3.68 -27.05
CA ALA A 43 2.65 4.23 -26.31
C ALA A 43 2.29 4.44 -24.83
N MET A 44 1.07 4.91 -24.53
CA MET A 44 0.56 5.05 -23.16
C MET A 44 0.52 3.71 -22.44
N TYR A 45 0.14 2.61 -23.13
CA TYR A 45 0.19 1.29 -22.55
C TYR A 45 1.60 0.92 -22.06
N ARG A 46 2.61 1.13 -22.91
CA ARG A 46 4.01 0.84 -22.57
C ARG A 46 4.57 1.74 -21.46
N LEU A 47 4.19 3.01 -21.47
CA LEU A 47 4.48 3.96 -20.39
C LEU A 47 3.80 3.55 -19.08
N HIS A 48 2.52 3.21 -19.14
CA HIS A 48 1.75 2.84 -17.94
C HIS A 48 2.33 1.62 -17.22
N PHE A 49 2.75 0.61 -17.96
CA PHE A 49 3.35 -0.61 -17.39
C PHE A 49 4.87 -0.52 -17.17
N GLY A 50 5.51 0.58 -17.57
CA GLY A 50 6.96 0.76 -17.40
C GLY A 50 7.81 -0.22 -18.22
N ASP A 51 7.32 -0.69 -19.38
CA ASP A 51 8.01 -1.71 -20.17
C ASP A 51 9.01 -1.14 -21.21
N PHE A 52 9.29 0.18 -21.16
CA PHE A 52 10.15 0.85 -22.14
C PHE A 52 11.65 0.75 -21.84
N ALA A 53 12.06 0.55 -20.59
CA ALA A 53 13.47 0.41 -20.18
C ALA A 53 13.68 -0.82 -19.25
N GLY A 54 12.89 -1.88 -19.43
CA GLY A 54 13.01 -3.12 -18.70
C GLY A 54 12.85 -2.96 -17.19
N LEU A 55 13.75 -3.56 -16.41
CA LEU A 55 13.68 -3.54 -14.95
C LEU A 55 13.92 -2.16 -14.35
N THR A 56 14.74 -1.33 -14.98
CA THR A 56 15.08 0.02 -14.51
C THR A 56 13.85 0.92 -14.44
N SER A 57 12.99 0.93 -15.47
CA SER A 57 11.75 1.71 -15.47
C SER A 57 10.76 1.20 -14.40
N LYS A 58 10.68 -0.10 -14.17
CA LYS A 58 9.83 -0.70 -13.14
C LYS A 58 10.26 -0.28 -11.73
N TRP A 59 11.55 -0.30 -11.44
CA TRP A 59 12.08 0.19 -10.17
C TRP A 59 11.87 1.70 -9.99
N LEU A 60 12.08 2.48 -11.05
CA LEU A 60 11.82 3.93 -11.01
C LEU A 60 10.34 4.19 -10.68
N TYR A 61 9.42 3.50 -11.35
CA TYR A 61 7.98 3.64 -11.09
C TYR A 61 7.59 3.20 -9.68
N PHE A 62 8.18 2.12 -9.19
CA PHE A 62 7.98 1.67 -7.82
C PHE A 62 8.40 2.75 -6.81
N VAL A 63 9.60 3.30 -6.94
CA VAL A 63 10.12 4.34 -6.04
C VAL A 63 9.26 5.60 -6.10
N LEU A 64 8.94 6.09 -7.32
CA LEU A 64 8.08 7.26 -7.49
C LEU A 64 6.67 7.04 -6.95
N GLY A 65 6.10 5.84 -7.14
CA GLY A 65 4.80 5.46 -6.59
C GLY A 65 4.80 5.46 -5.06
N VAL A 66 5.84 4.91 -4.43
CA VAL A 66 6.01 4.94 -2.96
C VAL A 66 6.15 6.39 -2.47
N MET A 67 6.96 7.21 -3.12
CA MET A 67 7.14 8.63 -2.76
C MET A 67 5.83 9.41 -2.88
N LEU A 68 5.08 9.22 -3.96
CA LEU A 68 3.78 9.87 -4.16
C LEU A 68 2.78 9.43 -3.09
N THR A 69 2.72 8.14 -2.79
CA THR A 69 1.86 7.61 -1.72
C THR A 69 2.20 8.24 -0.37
N MET A 70 3.49 8.31 -0.02
CA MET A 70 3.95 8.93 1.23
C MET A 70 3.62 10.43 1.28
N LEU A 71 3.74 11.14 0.15
CA LEU A 71 3.36 12.55 0.05
C LEU A 71 1.84 12.73 0.31
N CYS A 72 1.00 11.91 -0.31
CA CYS A 72 -0.45 11.96 -0.12
C CYS A 72 -0.84 11.63 1.34
N VAL A 73 -0.23 10.60 1.92
CA VAL A 73 -0.50 10.19 3.31
C VAL A 73 -0.07 11.28 4.29
N SER A 74 1.14 11.81 4.15
CA SER A 74 1.65 12.86 5.04
C SER A 74 0.88 14.18 4.87
N GLY A 75 0.52 14.55 3.65
CA GLY A 75 -0.30 15.73 3.37
C GLY A 75 -1.66 15.66 4.06
N MET A 76 -2.34 14.53 3.97
CA MET A 76 -3.61 14.32 4.66
C MET A 76 -3.45 14.32 6.20
N GLU A 77 -2.39 13.74 6.73
CA GLU A 77 -2.10 13.77 8.17
C GLU A 77 -1.88 15.20 8.67
N ILE A 78 -1.14 16.03 7.92
CA ILE A 78 -0.93 17.43 8.24
C ILE A 78 -2.25 18.19 8.17
N TRP A 79 -3.08 17.94 7.17
CA TRP A 79 -4.39 18.57 7.04
C TRP A 79 -5.32 18.19 8.20
N LEU A 80 -5.36 16.90 8.57
CA LEU A 80 -6.13 16.42 9.71
C LEU A 80 -5.64 17.02 11.05
N SER A 81 -4.34 17.25 11.22
CA SER A 81 -3.80 17.83 12.45
C SER A 81 -4.12 19.31 12.64
N LYS A 82 -4.31 20.06 11.54
CA LYS A 82 -4.58 21.51 11.57
C LYS A 82 -6.04 21.89 11.81
N LYS A 83 -6.97 20.99 11.58
CA LYS A 83 -8.40 21.22 11.79
C LYS A 83 -8.84 20.52 13.07
N ALA A 84 -9.80 21.12 13.79
CA ALA A 84 -10.51 20.47 14.90
C ALA A 84 -11.43 19.37 14.35
N HIS A 85 -10.83 18.28 13.86
CA HIS A 85 -11.57 17.16 13.30
C HIS A 85 -12.05 16.21 14.38
N PRO A 86 -13.23 15.60 14.19
CA PRO A 86 -13.63 14.51 15.05
C PRO A 86 -12.56 13.42 15.02
N PRO A 87 -12.21 12.83 16.18
CA PRO A 87 -11.21 11.75 16.27
C PRO A 87 -11.54 10.56 15.36
N LEU A 88 -12.81 10.40 14.97
CA LEU A 88 -13.28 9.41 14.01
C LEU A 88 -12.66 9.60 12.61
N ALA A 89 -12.55 10.84 12.11
CA ALA A 89 -12.01 11.11 10.77
C ALA A 89 -10.54 10.65 10.66
N SER A 90 -9.73 10.94 11.68
CA SER A 90 -8.33 10.47 11.72
C SER A 90 -8.23 8.94 11.82
N ARG A 91 -9.11 8.31 12.60
CA ARG A 91 -9.15 6.85 12.74
C ARG A 91 -9.57 6.18 11.44
N LEU A 92 -10.58 6.68 10.75
CA LEU A 92 -11.01 6.20 9.43
C LEU A 92 -9.89 6.36 8.41
N TRP A 93 -9.17 7.48 8.44
CA TRP A 93 -8.01 7.69 7.57
C TRP A 93 -6.94 6.62 7.79
N TYR A 94 -6.56 6.34 9.04
CA TYR A 94 -5.57 5.30 9.34
C TYR A 94 -6.05 3.89 8.96
N SER A 95 -7.32 3.60 9.17
CA SER A 95 -7.95 2.36 8.72
C SER A 95 -7.91 2.22 7.21
N THR A 96 -8.21 3.29 6.48
CA THR A 96 -8.18 3.27 5.01
C THR A 96 -6.76 3.05 4.50
N VAL A 97 -5.78 3.82 4.99
CA VAL A 97 -4.39 3.75 4.48
C VAL A 97 -3.70 2.44 4.87
N TRP A 98 -3.66 2.13 6.17
CA TRP A 98 -2.92 0.96 6.65
C TRP A 98 -3.76 -0.31 6.59
N GLY A 99 -5.07 -0.20 6.79
CA GLY A 99 -6.01 -1.30 6.63
C GLY A 99 -6.11 -1.81 5.20
N SER A 100 -5.97 -0.94 4.18
CA SER A 100 -5.95 -1.38 2.78
C SER A 100 -4.72 -2.24 2.45
N VAL A 101 -3.55 -1.91 3.00
CA VAL A 101 -2.34 -2.74 2.85
C VAL A 101 -2.58 -4.14 3.45
N GLY A 102 -3.17 -4.20 4.65
CA GLY A 102 -3.55 -5.47 5.27
C GLY A 102 -4.60 -6.24 4.47
N ALA A 103 -5.62 -5.55 3.97
CA ALA A 103 -6.66 -6.16 3.13
C ALA A 103 -6.10 -6.73 1.83
N LEU A 104 -5.19 -6.01 1.15
CA LEU A 104 -4.50 -6.51 -0.05
C LEU A 104 -3.65 -7.75 0.26
N ALA A 105 -2.90 -7.74 1.35
CA ALA A 105 -2.09 -8.88 1.77
C ALA A 105 -2.95 -10.11 2.05
N LEU A 106 -4.05 -9.95 2.80
CA LEU A 106 -4.98 -11.06 3.10
C LEU A 106 -5.75 -11.54 1.86
N THR A 107 -6.08 -10.64 0.93
CA THR A 107 -6.66 -11.01 -0.37
C THR A 107 -5.68 -11.85 -1.18
N ALA A 108 -4.40 -11.51 -1.20
CA ALA A 108 -3.38 -12.32 -1.86
C ALA A 108 -3.18 -13.69 -1.19
N VAL A 109 -3.31 -13.78 0.14
CA VAL A 109 -3.36 -15.09 0.83
C VAL A 109 -4.60 -15.88 0.42
N ALA A 110 -5.77 -15.21 0.35
CA ALA A 110 -7.00 -15.88 -0.08
C ALA A 110 -6.90 -16.44 -1.51
N ASP A 111 -6.21 -15.77 -2.43
CA ASP A 111 -5.96 -16.23 -3.80
C ASP A 111 -5.27 -17.60 -3.86
N MET A 112 -4.42 -17.89 -2.87
CA MET A 112 -3.70 -19.18 -2.82
C MET A 112 -4.60 -20.38 -2.46
N PHE A 113 -5.74 -20.12 -1.82
CA PHE A 113 -6.60 -21.17 -1.25
C PHE A 113 -8.06 -21.11 -1.71
N PHE A 114 -8.46 -20.01 -2.39
CA PHE A 114 -9.85 -19.74 -2.71
C PHE A 114 -10.03 -19.33 -4.16
N THR A 115 -10.96 -19.97 -4.87
CA THR A 115 -11.23 -19.76 -6.30
C THR A 115 -12.37 -18.76 -6.57
N GLY A 116 -12.78 -17.99 -5.57
CA GLY A 116 -13.87 -17.02 -5.69
C GLY A 116 -13.43 -15.63 -6.14
N SER A 117 -14.34 -14.67 -6.06
CA SER A 117 -14.06 -13.28 -6.44
C SER A 117 -13.13 -12.58 -5.43
N LEU A 118 -11.88 -12.38 -5.79
CA LEU A 118 -10.90 -11.64 -4.97
C LEU A 118 -11.29 -10.18 -4.74
N ILE A 119 -12.00 -9.59 -5.71
CA ILE A 119 -12.53 -8.23 -5.59
C ILE A 119 -13.53 -8.16 -4.43
N ALA A 120 -14.41 -9.16 -4.32
CA ALA A 120 -15.37 -9.23 -3.22
C ALA A 120 -14.64 -9.43 -1.88
N VAL A 121 -13.63 -10.31 -1.81
CA VAL A 121 -12.81 -10.51 -0.60
C VAL A 121 -12.17 -9.20 -0.15
N PHE A 122 -11.52 -8.47 -1.05
CA PHE A 122 -10.90 -7.19 -0.74
C PHE A 122 -11.90 -6.18 -0.18
N TRP A 123 -13.04 -5.99 -0.83
CA TRP A 123 -14.05 -5.03 -0.37
C TRP A 123 -14.72 -5.44 0.94
N CYS A 124 -14.96 -6.74 1.15
CA CYS A 124 -15.44 -7.24 2.44
C CYS A 124 -14.45 -6.93 3.58
N LEU A 125 -13.14 -7.13 3.36
CA LEU A 125 -12.11 -6.78 4.33
C LEU A 125 -12.05 -5.25 4.58
N MET A 126 -12.21 -4.43 3.54
CA MET A 126 -12.24 -2.98 3.69
C MET A 126 -13.47 -2.50 4.48
N LEU A 127 -14.65 -3.05 4.21
CA LEU A 127 -15.86 -2.76 4.97
C LEU A 127 -15.74 -3.22 6.43
N PHE A 128 -15.16 -4.38 6.67
CA PHE A 128 -14.88 -4.89 8.01
C PHE A 128 -13.92 -3.97 8.78
N ASN A 129 -12.80 -3.55 8.16
CA ASN A 129 -11.86 -2.60 8.74
C ASN A 129 -12.55 -1.28 9.11
N THR A 130 -13.40 -0.76 8.23
CA THR A 130 -14.17 0.47 8.46
C THR A 130 -15.16 0.29 9.60
N GLY A 131 -15.91 -0.81 9.60
CA GLY A 131 -16.89 -1.12 10.64
C GLY A 131 -16.26 -1.24 12.04
N ILE A 132 -15.15 -1.97 12.15
CA ILE A 132 -14.39 -2.07 13.42
C ILE A 132 -13.89 -0.69 13.86
N THR A 133 -13.39 0.13 12.94
CA THR A 133 -12.88 1.46 13.27
C THR A 133 -13.97 2.38 13.82
N VAL A 134 -15.19 2.27 13.34
CA VAL A 134 -16.33 3.02 13.87
C VAL A 134 -16.67 2.55 15.29
N GLY A 135 -16.75 1.23 15.52
CA GLY A 135 -17.14 0.64 16.78
C GLY A 135 -16.07 0.72 17.88
N VAL A 136 -14.81 0.53 17.54
CA VAL A 136 -13.70 0.41 18.50
C VAL A 136 -12.85 1.67 18.54
N LYS A 137 -13.02 2.48 19.59
CA LYS A 137 -12.32 3.78 19.74
C LYS A 137 -10.81 3.65 19.95
N SER A 138 -10.32 2.51 20.44
CA SER A 138 -8.89 2.28 20.71
C SER A 138 -8.03 2.03 19.48
N LEU A 139 -8.64 1.82 18.29
CA LEU A 139 -7.91 1.59 17.04
C LEU A 139 -7.24 2.87 16.53
N THR A 140 -6.02 3.06 16.97
CA THR A 140 -5.16 4.21 16.63
C THR A 140 -4.17 3.85 15.50
N LYS A 141 -3.46 4.86 14.98
CA LYS A 141 -2.45 4.68 13.92
C LYS A 141 -1.45 3.53 14.17
N PRO A 142 -0.81 3.40 15.36
CA PRO A 142 0.15 2.32 15.61
C PRO A 142 -0.49 0.93 15.53
N ILE A 143 -1.75 0.77 15.96
CA ILE A 143 -2.44 -0.51 15.89
C ILE A 143 -2.70 -0.91 14.43
N TRP A 144 -3.13 0.02 13.59
CA TRP A 144 -3.32 -0.24 12.16
C TRP A 144 -2.00 -0.58 11.44
N LEU A 145 -0.88 0.05 11.83
CA LEU A 145 0.46 -0.30 11.33
C LEU A 145 0.84 -1.73 11.72
N LEU A 146 0.56 -2.16 12.94
CA LEU A 146 0.84 -3.53 13.37
C LEU A 146 -0.05 -4.55 12.66
N ILE A 147 -1.34 -4.26 12.50
CA ILE A 147 -2.28 -5.14 11.78
C ILE A 147 -1.82 -5.31 10.33
N SER A 148 -1.46 -4.23 9.63
CA SER A 148 -0.99 -4.30 8.25
C SER A 148 0.35 -5.05 8.13
N GLY A 149 1.30 -4.81 9.04
CA GLY A 149 2.57 -5.53 9.08
C GLY A 149 2.38 -7.03 9.34
N LEU A 150 1.50 -7.38 10.29
CA LEU A 150 1.16 -8.78 10.57
C LEU A 150 0.50 -9.46 9.35
N SER A 151 -0.41 -8.78 8.66
CA SER A 151 -1.05 -9.31 7.45
C SER A 151 -0.04 -9.58 6.32
N VAL A 152 0.93 -8.67 6.12
CA VAL A 152 2.01 -8.87 5.15
C VAL A 152 2.94 -10.01 5.58
N MET A 153 3.22 -10.15 6.87
CA MET A 153 4.00 -11.28 7.39
C MET A 153 3.28 -12.62 7.14
N VAL A 154 1.96 -12.68 7.35
CA VAL A 154 1.14 -13.86 7.04
C VAL A 154 1.22 -14.21 5.56
N LEU A 155 1.16 -13.20 4.67
CA LEU A 155 1.33 -13.40 3.23
C LEU A 155 2.70 -14.00 2.90
N LEU A 156 3.78 -13.47 3.46
CA LEU A 156 5.14 -13.99 3.23
C LEU A 156 5.27 -15.45 3.68
N ILE A 157 4.73 -15.80 4.85
CA ILE A 157 4.73 -17.17 5.38
C ILE A 157 3.90 -18.10 4.49
N ALA A 158 2.68 -17.69 4.11
CA ALA A 158 1.81 -18.47 3.24
C ALA A 158 2.46 -18.70 1.87
N TYR A 159 3.04 -17.65 1.28
CA TYR A 159 3.77 -17.76 0.02
C TYR A 159 4.95 -18.74 0.11
N ALA A 160 5.75 -18.64 1.16
CA ALA A 160 6.88 -19.54 1.38
C ALA A 160 6.43 -21.01 1.59
N ALA A 161 5.31 -21.22 2.27
CA ALA A 161 4.76 -22.57 2.50
C ALA A 161 4.22 -23.22 1.22
N VAL A 162 3.54 -22.44 0.37
CA VAL A 162 2.91 -22.93 -0.87
C VAL A 162 3.92 -23.04 -2.01
N HIS A 163 4.84 -22.07 -2.14
CA HIS A 163 5.77 -21.95 -3.27
C HIS A 163 7.25 -22.15 -2.87
N GLN A 164 7.54 -23.16 -2.07
CA GLN A 164 8.87 -23.42 -1.46
C GLN A 164 10.06 -23.19 -2.39
N SER A 165 10.06 -23.82 -3.57
CA SER A 165 11.16 -23.73 -4.54
C SER A 165 11.25 -22.37 -5.25
N ALA A 166 10.12 -21.67 -5.40
CA ALA A 166 10.07 -20.39 -6.08
C ALA A 166 10.39 -19.21 -5.15
N THR A 167 10.34 -19.40 -3.82
CA THR A 167 10.49 -18.31 -2.83
C THR A 167 11.84 -17.57 -2.94
N LEU A 168 12.90 -18.28 -3.31
CA LEU A 168 14.25 -17.74 -3.48
C LEU A 168 14.60 -17.40 -4.93
N SER A 169 13.66 -17.50 -5.86
CA SER A 169 13.89 -17.04 -7.24
C SER A 169 14.13 -15.53 -7.28
N VAL A 170 14.90 -15.06 -8.28
CA VAL A 170 15.21 -13.63 -8.45
C VAL A 170 13.92 -12.80 -8.54
N ALA A 171 12.90 -13.30 -9.24
CA ALA A 171 11.62 -12.62 -9.38
C ALA A 171 10.88 -12.49 -8.04
N SER A 172 10.86 -13.55 -7.23
CA SER A 172 10.22 -13.53 -5.91
C SER A 172 10.97 -12.66 -4.92
N LEU A 173 12.31 -12.68 -4.94
CA LEU A 173 13.12 -11.83 -4.05
C LEU A 173 12.88 -10.34 -4.29
N GLN A 174 12.63 -9.92 -5.54
CA GLN A 174 12.29 -8.53 -5.85
C GLN A 174 11.02 -8.04 -5.17
N LEU A 175 10.06 -8.93 -4.89
CA LEU A 175 8.82 -8.62 -4.18
C LEU A 175 8.96 -8.89 -2.67
N ASN A 176 9.57 -10.00 -2.29
CA ASN A 176 9.66 -10.41 -0.90
C ASN A 176 10.54 -9.46 -0.06
N ILE A 177 11.67 -8.95 -0.62
CA ILE A 177 12.55 -8.02 0.09
C ILE A 177 11.82 -6.72 0.51
N PRO A 178 11.14 -5.98 -0.39
CA PRO A 178 10.35 -4.81 0.01
C PRO A 178 9.27 -5.12 1.04
N MET A 179 8.65 -6.30 0.97
CA MET A 179 7.63 -6.72 1.93
C MET A 179 8.22 -6.97 3.32
N VAL A 180 9.39 -7.62 3.41
CA VAL A 180 10.12 -7.79 4.68
C VAL A 180 10.53 -6.44 5.25
N VAL A 181 11.07 -5.55 4.42
CA VAL A 181 11.43 -4.17 4.83
C VAL A 181 10.19 -3.43 5.37
N TYR A 182 9.04 -3.57 4.70
CA TYR A 182 7.79 -2.99 5.17
C TYR A 182 7.36 -3.54 6.54
N VAL A 183 7.42 -4.85 6.76
CA VAL A 183 7.09 -5.47 8.06
C VAL A 183 7.98 -4.92 9.18
N VAL A 184 9.29 -4.90 8.97
CA VAL A 184 10.25 -4.34 9.96
C VAL A 184 9.95 -2.86 10.22
N TRP A 185 9.75 -2.07 9.17
CA TRP A 185 9.43 -0.65 9.29
C TRP A 185 8.10 -0.41 10.02
N SER A 186 7.06 -1.18 9.74
CA SER A 186 5.75 -1.03 10.36
C SER A 186 5.80 -1.28 11.87
N VAL A 187 6.51 -2.32 12.30
CA VAL A 187 6.73 -2.64 13.72
C VAL A 187 7.57 -1.56 14.40
N TYR A 188 8.69 -1.16 13.78
CA TYR A 188 9.54 -0.08 14.31
C TYR A 188 8.75 1.22 14.48
N ARG A 189 7.99 1.60 13.46
CA ARG A 189 7.20 2.84 13.47
C ARG A 189 6.08 2.81 14.51
N ALA A 190 5.36 1.69 14.60
CA ALA A 190 4.32 1.50 15.62
C ALA A 190 4.88 1.62 17.04
N ASN A 191 5.98 0.93 17.33
CA ASN A 191 6.64 1.00 18.63
C ASN A 191 7.12 2.42 18.98
N THR A 192 7.66 3.15 18.01
CA THR A 192 8.07 4.54 18.18
C THR A 192 6.89 5.44 18.55
N LEU A 193 5.74 5.26 17.88
CA LEU A 193 4.53 6.02 18.17
C LEU A 193 3.95 5.71 19.55
N ILE A 194 3.94 4.44 19.95
CA ILE A 194 3.48 4.00 21.28
C ILE A 194 4.37 4.60 22.37
N LYS A 195 5.70 4.54 22.21
CA LYS A 195 6.64 5.14 23.18
C LYS A 195 6.44 6.65 23.30
N ARG A 196 6.25 7.36 22.19
CA ARG A 196 5.99 8.81 22.20
C ARG A 196 4.70 9.16 22.92
N ALA A 197 3.62 8.40 22.69
CA ALA A 197 2.35 8.59 23.38
C ALA A 197 2.50 8.40 24.89
N LYS A 198 3.16 7.33 25.33
CA LYS A 198 3.42 7.06 26.74
C LYS A 198 4.26 8.14 27.42
N ASN A 199 5.31 8.63 26.75
CA ASN A 199 6.15 9.70 27.29
C ASN A 199 5.37 11.01 27.43
N ALA A 200 4.49 11.34 26.49
CA ALA A 200 3.63 12.52 26.56
C ALA A 200 2.64 12.45 27.73
N GLU A 201 2.03 11.28 27.97
CA GLU A 201 1.17 11.05 29.14
C GLU A 201 1.93 11.24 30.45
N THR A 202 3.13 10.67 30.58
CA THR A 202 3.97 10.81 31.78
C THR A 202 4.37 12.25 32.02
N GLN A 203 4.68 13.02 30.97
CA GLN A 203 4.99 14.45 31.13
C GLN A 203 3.80 15.25 31.64
N ILE A 204 2.60 15.01 31.09
CA ILE A 204 1.36 15.69 31.53
C ILE A 204 1.08 15.40 33.01
N GLU A 205 1.24 14.15 33.45
CA GLU A 205 1.07 13.75 34.86
C GLU A 205 2.09 14.43 35.77
N THR A 206 3.36 14.52 35.32
CA THR A 206 4.43 15.19 36.09
C THR A 206 4.17 16.69 36.21
N ASP A 207 3.78 17.34 35.12
CA ASP A 207 3.47 18.77 35.10
C ASP A 207 2.23 19.10 35.96
N ALA A 208 1.21 18.24 35.92
CA ALA A 208 0.03 18.34 36.77
C ALA A 208 0.37 18.17 38.25
N SER A 209 1.27 17.25 38.58
CA SER A 209 1.76 17.04 39.96
C SER A 209 2.55 18.25 40.47
N ASN A 210 3.38 18.84 39.61
CA ASN A 210 4.22 20.01 39.98
C ASN A 210 3.41 21.33 40.05
N SER A 211 2.29 21.41 39.33
CA SER A 211 1.41 22.58 39.32
C SER A 211 0.31 22.54 40.38
N ALA A 212 0.20 21.43 41.14
CA ALA A 212 -0.72 21.37 42.28
C ALA A 212 -0.30 22.42 43.33
N PRO A 213 -1.21 23.34 43.76
CA PRO A 213 -0.82 24.47 44.58
C PRO A 213 -0.24 24.03 45.93
N GLN A 214 0.92 24.59 46.29
CA GLN A 214 1.58 24.42 47.59
C GLN A 214 0.64 24.74 48.78
N SER A 215 -0.45 25.46 48.54
CA SER A 215 -1.50 25.75 49.50
C SER A 215 -2.16 24.51 50.16
N ALA A 216 -2.08 23.36 49.55
CA ALA A 216 -2.59 22.10 50.13
C ALA A 216 -1.58 21.44 51.11
N GLN A 217 -0.32 21.72 50.94
CA GLN A 217 0.75 21.21 51.82
C GLN A 217 0.88 22.05 53.12
N GLU A 218 0.67 23.37 53.06
CA GLU A 218 0.70 24.28 54.19
C GLU A 218 -0.46 24.03 55.19
N LYS A 219 -1.63 23.61 54.70
CA LYS A 219 -2.77 23.24 55.55
C LYS A 219 -2.57 21.92 56.32
N ARG A 220 -1.66 21.06 55.91
CA ARG A 220 -1.37 19.78 56.63
C ARG A 220 -0.27 19.93 57.69
N VAL A 221 0.51 21.01 57.64
CA VAL A 221 1.57 21.26 58.60
C VAL A 221 1.03 22.10 59.79
N ASN A 222 -0.05 22.84 59.58
CA ASN A 222 -0.63 23.73 60.61
C ASN A 222 -1.94 23.16 61.25
N ALA A 223 -2.24 21.89 61.05
CA ALA A 223 -3.29 21.12 61.73
C ALA A 223 -2.72 19.99 62.58
#